data_5b543c575174ced9cf29e571b8018e41
#
_entry.id   5b543c575174ced9cf29e571b8018e41
#
_cell.length_a   1.000
_cell.length_b   1.000
_cell.length_c   1.000
_cell.angle_alpha   90.00
_cell.angle_beta   90.00
_cell.angle_gamma   90.00
#
_symmetry.space_group_name_H-M   'P 1'
#
loop_
_entity.id
_entity.type
_entity.pdbx_description
1 polymer ?
#
loop_
_entity_poly.entity_id
_entity_poly.type
_entity_poly.pdbx_seq_one_letter_code
_entity_poly.pdbx_strand_id
1 'polypeptide(L)'
;MHLSDATWTDVRDADADLALLPVGSTEQHGPHAPLGTDAFHAETVAEAGAERYDGDVAVAPTVPVGIAEEHRQFAGTLWVSPDTFRSYVRDVVGSLAHHGMDRVVVVNGHGGNVPALGEVTATITRHDDAYAVPFTWFEAVGDHGSDMGHGGPLETALLRATRPELVREDRIDEARDGASKGWGDWVSSTNLAHDSAEFTENGVVGD
;
A
#
# COMPACT_ATOMS: atom_id res chain seq x y z
N MET A 1 -9.86 -9.20 14.38
CA MET A 1 -11.27 -8.92 13.92
C MET A 1 -11.24 -7.98 12.73
N HIS A 2 -11.96 -8.29 11.64
CA HIS A 2 -12.13 -7.36 10.51
C HIS A 2 -13.31 -6.43 10.78
N LEU A 3 -13.08 -5.12 10.77
CA LEU A 3 -14.15 -4.14 11.04
C LEU A 3 -15.26 -4.17 9.99
N SER A 4 -14.94 -4.52 8.73
CA SER A 4 -15.93 -4.66 7.65
C SER A 4 -16.96 -5.77 7.88
N ASP A 5 -16.60 -6.80 8.66
CA ASP A 5 -17.41 -7.99 8.90
C ASP A 5 -18.06 -7.95 10.29
N ALA A 6 -17.60 -7.04 11.15
CA ALA A 6 -18.06 -6.91 12.52
C ALA A 6 -19.30 -6.00 12.64
N THR A 7 -20.19 -6.32 13.58
CA THR A 7 -21.21 -5.37 13.98
C THR A 7 -20.64 -4.36 14.99
N TRP A 8 -21.30 -3.22 15.14
CA TRP A 8 -20.86 -2.21 16.12
C TRP A 8 -20.82 -2.77 17.56
N THR A 9 -21.66 -3.76 17.86
CA THR A 9 -21.68 -4.42 19.16
C THR A 9 -20.49 -5.35 19.35
N ASP A 10 -20.04 -6.03 18.30
CA ASP A 10 -18.83 -6.86 18.34
C ASP A 10 -17.60 -6.00 18.60
N VAL A 11 -17.51 -4.84 17.93
CA VAL A 11 -16.40 -3.88 18.15
C VAL A 11 -16.42 -3.31 19.56
N ARG A 12 -17.60 -2.92 20.07
CA ARG A 12 -17.74 -2.40 21.43
C ARG A 12 -17.32 -3.42 22.50
N ASP A 13 -17.65 -4.70 22.28
CA ASP A 13 -17.41 -5.77 23.25
C ASP A 13 -16.00 -6.37 23.13
N ALA A 14 -15.25 -6.02 22.08
CA ALA A 14 -13.84 -6.36 21.90
C ALA A 14 -12.94 -5.42 22.74
N ASP A 15 -11.83 -5.96 23.24
CA ASP A 15 -10.82 -5.21 24.02
C ASP A 15 -9.59 -4.87 23.13
N ALA A 16 -9.82 -4.54 21.87
CA ALA A 16 -8.75 -4.21 20.92
C ALA A 16 -8.29 -2.76 21.09
N ASP A 17 -7.04 -2.58 21.50
CA ASP A 17 -6.36 -1.28 21.57
C ASP A 17 -5.41 -1.03 20.37
N LEU A 18 -5.22 -2.05 19.52
CA LEU A 18 -4.39 -2.03 18.32
C LEU A 18 -5.26 -2.17 17.07
N ALA A 19 -5.00 -1.33 16.08
CA ALA A 19 -5.57 -1.49 14.74
C ALA A 19 -4.50 -1.57 13.65
N LEU A 20 -4.75 -2.37 12.62
CA LEU A 20 -4.01 -2.39 11.38
C LEU A 20 -4.85 -1.68 10.32
N LEU A 21 -4.30 -0.64 9.70
CA LEU A 21 -4.92 0.10 8.59
C LEU A 21 -4.17 -0.21 7.29
N PRO A 22 -4.67 -1.12 6.45
CA PRO A 22 -4.08 -1.36 5.14
C PRO A 22 -4.28 -0.15 4.23
N VAL A 23 -3.21 0.29 3.55
CA VAL A 23 -3.26 1.36 2.55
C VAL A 23 -2.47 0.94 1.32
N GLY A 24 -3.05 1.10 0.14
CA GLY A 24 -2.41 0.76 -1.13
C GLY A 24 -2.65 1.82 -2.18
N SER A 25 -2.72 1.38 -3.42
CA SER A 25 -3.12 2.18 -4.57
C SER A 25 -3.93 1.33 -5.55
N THR A 26 -4.65 1.98 -6.44
CA THR A 26 -5.29 1.39 -7.62
C THR A 26 -4.60 1.97 -8.83
N GLU A 27 -3.56 1.30 -9.31
CA GLU A 27 -2.69 1.78 -10.38
C GLU A 27 -2.22 0.65 -11.29
N GLN A 28 -1.70 0.99 -12.44
CA GLN A 28 -1.14 0.01 -13.36
C GLN A 28 0.02 -0.78 -12.71
N HIS A 29 0.09 -2.06 -12.96
CA HIS A 29 1.18 -2.97 -12.59
C HIS A 29 1.58 -3.84 -13.79
N GLY A 30 1.77 -3.20 -14.94
CA GLY A 30 2.03 -3.87 -16.19
C GLY A 30 0.82 -4.64 -16.74
N PRO A 31 1.02 -5.38 -17.85
CA PRO A 31 -0.07 -6.12 -18.50
C PRO A 31 -0.48 -7.39 -17.76
N HIS A 32 0.30 -7.85 -16.76
CA HIS A 32 0.17 -9.15 -16.12
C HIS A 32 -0.46 -9.11 -14.73
N ALA A 33 -0.45 -7.96 -14.05
CA ALA A 33 -0.96 -7.81 -12.68
C ALA A 33 -2.15 -6.85 -12.62
N PRO A 34 -3.09 -7.04 -11.68
CA PRO A 34 -4.28 -6.20 -11.57
C PRO A 34 -3.96 -4.82 -11.00
N LEU A 35 -4.84 -3.86 -11.27
CA LEU A 35 -4.70 -2.49 -10.76
C LEU A 35 -4.70 -2.40 -9.22
N GLY A 36 -5.32 -3.35 -8.54
CA GLY A 36 -5.43 -3.37 -7.07
C GLY A 36 -4.25 -4.06 -6.36
N THR A 37 -3.16 -4.37 -7.04
CA THR A 37 -2.02 -5.13 -6.50
C THR A 37 -1.55 -4.60 -5.15
N ASP A 38 -1.31 -3.29 -5.01
CA ASP A 38 -0.84 -2.68 -3.76
C ASP A 38 -1.84 -2.83 -2.61
N ALA A 39 -3.12 -2.62 -2.90
CA ALA A 39 -4.18 -2.78 -1.90
C ALA A 39 -4.29 -4.23 -1.43
N PHE A 40 -4.17 -5.20 -2.34
CA PHE A 40 -4.15 -6.63 -2.01
C PHE A 40 -2.94 -7.02 -1.18
N HIS A 41 -1.76 -6.48 -1.49
CA HIS A 41 -0.55 -6.72 -0.71
C HIS A 41 -0.68 -6.15 0.70
N ALA A 42 -1.13 -4.90 0.85
CA ALA A 42 -1.33 -4.28 2.15
C ALA A 42 -2.33 -5.05 3.02
N GLU A 43 -3.46 -5.48 2.42
CA GLU A 43 -4.48 -6.29 3.08
C GLU A 43 -3.89 -7.63 3.55
N THR A 44 -3.24 -8.38 2.66
CA THR A 44 -2.64 -9.68 2.98
C THR A 44 -1.60 -9.58 4.10
N VAL A 45 -0.77 -8.55 4.07
CA VAL A 45 0.26 -8.34 5.11
C VAL A 45 -0.36 -7.95 6.44
N ALA A 46 -1.41 -7.12 6.43
CA ALA A 46 -2.15 -6.78 7.64
C ALA A 46 -2.83 -8.00 8.25
N GLU A 47 -3.47 -8.85 7.43
CA GLU A 47 -4.09 -10.10 7.86
C GLU A 47 -3.06 -11.04 8.50
N ALA A 48 -1.91 -11.24 7.83
CA ALA A 48 -0.84 -12.08 8.35
C ALA A 48 -0.24 -11.54 9.66
N GLY A 49 -0.21 -10.22 9.83
CA GLY A 49 0.16 -9.56 11.08
C GLY A 49 -0.84 -9.81 12.19
N ALA A 50 -2.13 -9.65 11.88
CA ALA A 50 -3.22 -9.88 12.81
C ALA A 50 -3.28 -11.33 13.31
N GLU A 51 -3.07 -12.31 12.42
CA GLU A 51 -3.05 -13.74 12.78
C GLU A 51 -1.91 -14.12 13.73
N ARG A 52 -0.82 -13.35 13.76
CA ARG A 52 0.37 -13.63 14.60
C ARG A 52 0.46 -12.80 15.86
N TYR A 53 -0.40 -11.83 15.99
CA TYR A 53 -0.44 -11.02 17.20
C TYR A 53 -1.15 -11.76 18.34
N ASP A 54 -0.53 -11.82 19.53
CA ASP A 54 -1.06 -12.57 20.69
C ASP A 54 -2.17 -11.81 21.44
N GLY A 55 -2.61 -10.66 20.95
CA GLY A 55 -3.67 -9.84 21.56
C GLY A 55 -4.86 -9.65 20.61
N ASP A 56 -5.85 -8.91 21.08
CA ASP A 56 -6.95 -8.48 20.23
C ASP A 56 -6.50 -7.35 19.32
N VAL A 57 -6.75 -7.50 18.02
CA VAL A 57 -6.38 -6.52 16.98
C VAL A 57 -7.53 -6.35 15.99
N ALA A 58 -7.79 -5.11 15.63
CA ALA A 58 -8.74 -4.78 14.57
C ALA A 58 -8.02 -4.57 13.24
N VAL A 59 -8.57 -5.11 12.16
CA VAL A 59 -8.14 -4.81 10.79
C VAL A 59 -9.19 -3.88 10.18
N ALA A 60 -8.79 -2.65 9.89
CA ALA A 60 -9.64 -1.65 9.27
C ALA A 60 -9.86 -1.94 7.77
N PRO A 61 -10.91 -1.40 7.15
CA PRO A 61 -11.10 -1.48 5.70
C PRO A 61 -9.89 -0.89 4.96
N THR A 62 -9.48 -1.56 3.89
CA THR A 62 -8.34 -1.13 3.07
C THR A 62 -8.63 0.22 2.41
N VAL A 63 -7.66 1.13 2.43
CA VAL A 63 -7.66 2.37 1.64
C VAL A 63 -7.10 2.05 0.24
N PRO A 64 -7.93 1.94 -0.80
CA PRO A 64 -7.51 1.39 -2.08
C PRO A 64 -7.00 2.42 -3.08
N VAL A 65 -7.01 3.72 -2.76
CA VAL A 65 -6.55 4.79 -3.66
C VAL A 65 -5.51 5.62 -2.95
N GLY A 66 -4.29 5.60 -3.49
CA GLY A 66 -3.12 6.29 -2.97
C GLY A 66 -2.63 7.45 -3.85
N ILE A 67 -1.36 7.78 -3.70
CA ILE A 67 -0.65 8.82 -4.44
C ILE A 67 0.05 8.14 -5.63
N ALA A 68 -0.57 8.16 -6.81
CA ALA A 68 -0.13 7.42 -8.00
C ALA A 68 -0.28 8.24 -9.30
N GLU A 69 -0.17 9.57 -9.20
CA GLU A 69 -0.37 10.45 -10.35
C GLU A 69 0.63 10.18 -11.48
N GLU A 70 1.83 9.70 -11.18
CA GLU A 70 2.86 9.31 -12.14
C GLU A 70 2.43 8.18 -13.08
N HIS A 71 1.39 7.44 -12.74
CA HIS A 71 0.82 6.36 -13.56
C HIS A 71 -0.44 6.79 -14.34
N ARG A 72 -0.78 8.07 -14.35
CA ARG A 72 -2.04 8.61 -14.90
C ARG A 72 -2.29 8.33 -16.39
N GLN A 73 -1.24 8.08 -17.18
CA GLN A 73 -1.39 7.74 -18.60
C GLN A 73 -1.91 6.31 -18.83
N PHE A 74 -1.83 5.45 -17.83
CA PHE A 74 -2.32 4.08 -17.92
C PHE A 74 -3.78 4.00 -17.47
N ALA A 75 -4.62 3.45 -18.35
CA ALA A 75 -6.06 3.37 -18.13
C ALA A 75 -6.40 2.63 -16.84
N GLY A 76 -7.30 3.21 -16.04
CA GLY A 76 -7.78 2.61 -14.79
C GLY A 76 -6.99 3.02 -13.54
N THR A 77 -5.86 3.68 -13.66
CA THR A 77 -5.16 4.28 -12.52
C THR A 77 -6.03 5.36 -11.87
N LEU A 78 -6.18 5.28 -10.56
CA LEU A 78 -6.85 6.25 -9.71
C LEU A 78 -5.85 6.84 -8.73
N TRP A 79 -5.92 8.13 -8.48
CA TRP A 79 -5.04 8.79 -7.51
C TRP A 79 -5.74 9.90 -6.74
N VAL A 80 -5.18 10.22 -5.59
CA VAL A 80 -5.53 11.42 -4.83
C VAL A 80 -4.28 12.29 -4.63
N SER A 81 -4.47 13.57 -4.37
CA SER A 81 -3.34 14.44 -4.02
C SER A 81 -2.72 14.01 -2.68
N PRO A 82 -1.41 14.29 -2.46
CA PRO A 82 -0.76 13.99 -1.18
C PRO A 82 -1.47 14.58 0.03
N ASP A 83 -2.05 15.80 -0.09
CA ASP A 83 -2.79 16.44 1.00
C ASP A 83 -4.10 15.71 1.30
N THR A 84 -4.83 15.27 0.27
CA THR A 84 -6.04 14.48 0.45
C THR A 84 -5.72 13.14 1.10
N PHE A 85 -4.66 12.45 0.67
CA PHE A 85 -4.24 11.19 1.25
C PHE A 85 -3.89 11.34 2.74
N ARG A 86 -3.04 12.33 3.08
CA ARG A 86 -2.68 12.60 4.49
C ARG A 86 -3.89 12.90 5.35
N SER A 87 -4.80 13.73 4.85
CA SER A 87 -6.04 14.08 5.58
C SER A 87 -6.91 12.86 5.81
N TYR A 88 -7.10 12.03 4.78
CA TYR A 88 -7.91 10.82 4.87
C TYR A 88 -7.32 9.82 5.88
N VAL A 89 -6.03 9.53 5.81
CA VAL A 89 -5.37 8.62 6.77
C VAL A 89 -5.51 9.16 8.19
N ARG A 90 -5.29 10.47 8.41
CA ARG A 90 -5.43 11.10 9.73
C ARG A 90 -6.85 10.98 10.28
N ASP A 91 -7.87 11.22 9.45
CA ASP A 91 -9.27 11.14 9.85
C ASP A 91 -9.68 9.70 10.21
N VAL A 92 -9.20 8.70 9.45
CA VAL A 92 -9.44 7.28 9.74
C VAL A 92 -8.78 6.88 11.06
N VAL A 93 -7.50 7.24 11.27
CA VAL A 93 -6.79 6.97 12.52
C VAL A 93 -7.48 7.65 13.70
N GLY A 94 -7.91 8.90 13.56
CA GLY A 94 -8.67 9.61 14.59
C GLY A 94 -10.01 8.92 14.93
N SER A 95 -10.67 8.34 13.92
CA SER A 95 -11.90 7.57 14.13
C SER A 95 -11.64 6.26 14.88
N LEU A 96 -10.56 5.56 14.56
CA LEU A 96 -10.13 4.34 15.30
C LEU A 96 -9.82 4.67 16.76
N ALA A 97 -9.04 5.72 17.00
CA ALA A 97 -8.67 6.17 18.35
C ALA A 97 -9.90 6.57 19.18
N HIS A 98 -10.89 7.23 18.56
CA HIS A 98 -12.15 7.59 19.23
C HIS A 98 -12.90 6.36 19.79
N HIS A 99 -12.71 5.20 19.17
CA HIS A 99 -13.31 3.94 19.59
C HIS A 99 -12.38 3.05 20.45
N GLY A 100 -11.26 3.60 20.95
CA GLY A 100 -10.33 2.92 21.84
C GLY A 100 -9.15 2.23 21.17
N MET A 101 -9.12 2.17 19.83
CA MET A 101 -8.00 1.63 19.04
C MET A 101 -6.99 2.74 18.77
N ASP A 102 -6.31 3.20 19.81
CA ASP A 102 -5.40 4.37 19.75
C ASP A 102 -3.98 4.04 19.32
N ARG A 103 -3.67 2.77 19.08
CA ARG A 103 -2.42 2.30 18.48
C ARG A 103 -2.69 1.80 17.07
N VAL A 104 -2.10 2.43 16.07
CA VAL A 104 -2.39 2.11 14.67
C VAL A 104 -1.10 1.82 13.91
N VAL A 105 -1.02 0.64 13.30
CA VAL A 105 -0.01 0.35 12.28
C VAL A 105 -0.64 0.57 10.91
N VAL A 106 -0.13 1.55 10.16
CA VAL A 106 -0.54 1.80 8.78
C VAL A 106 0.28 0.91 7.87
N VAL A 107 -0.33 -0.18 7.39
CA VAL A 107 0.32 -1.21 6.56
C VAL A 107 0.28 -0.77 5.10
N ASN A 108 1.42 -0.39 4.56
CA ASN A 108 1.52 0.20 3.23
C ASN A 108 1.96 -0.80 2.17
N GLY A 109 1.23 -0.82 1.05
CA GLY A 109 1.54 -1.60 -0.14
C GLY A 109 2.13 -0.80 -1.31
N HIS A 110 2.16 0.55 -1.25
CA HIS A 110 2.48 1.41 -2.39
C HIS A 110 3.64 2.37 -2.12
N GLY A 111 4.61 2.41 -3.05
CA GLY A 111 5.81 3.25 -2.94
C GLY A 111 5.51 4.76 -2.87
N GLY A 112 4.58 5.24 -3.67
CA GLY A 112 4.18 6.66 -3.71
C GLY A 112 3.57 7.19 -2.41
N ASN A 113 3.06 6.30 -1.55
CA ASN A 113 2.51 6.68 -0.24
C ASN A 113 3.59 6.92 0.83
N VAL A 114 4.80 6.35 0.69
CA VAL A 114 5.82 6.29 1.74
C VAL A 114 6.16 7.67 2.34
N PRO A 115 6.46 8.72 1.54
CA PRO A 115 6.78 10.03 2.10
C PRO A 115 5.61 10.63 2.90
N ALA A 116 4.40 10.55 2.36
CA ALA A 116 3.21 11.10 2.99
C ALA A 116 2.85 10.36 4.30
N LEU A 117 3.04 9.05 4.34
CA LEU A 117 2.83 8.24 5.55
C LEU A 117 3.83 8.58 6.64
N GLY A 118 5.12 8.76 6.31
CA GLY A 118 6.12 9.20 7.28
C GLY A 118 5.76 10.53 7.93
N GLU A 119 5.26 11.49 7.14
CA GLU A 119 4.84 12.81 7.65
C GLU A 119 3.56 12.73 8.49
N VAL A 120 2.52 12.06 8.00
CA VAL A 120 1.21 12.05 8.68
C VAL A 120 1.23 11.23 9.96
N THR A 121 1.89 10.08 9.98
CA THR A 121 1.97 9.25 11.20
C THR A 121 2.78 9.93 12.29
N ALA A 122 3.88 10.61 11.94
CA ALA A 122 4.63 11.44 12.88
C ALA A 122 3.79 12.60 13.43
N THR A 123 2.95 13.22 12.58
CA THR A 123 2.05 14.31 12.99
C THR A 123 0.97 13.79 13.95
N ILE A 124 0.33 12.66 13.63
CA ILE A 124 -0.67 12.02 14.48
C ILE A 124 -0.07 11.69 15.86
N THR A 125 1.05 10.99 15.89
CA THR A 125 1.72 10.58 17.14
C THR A 125 2.13 11.77 18.00
N ARG A 126 2.42 12.92 17.40
CA ARG A 126 2.83 14.11 18.13
C ARG A 126 1.68 14.99 18.62
N HIS A 127 0.57 15.04 17.88
CA HIS A 127 -0.43 16.09 18.07
C HIS A 127 -1.86 15.58 18.26
N ASP A 128 -2.12 14.30 17.98
CA ASP A 128 -3.44 13.69 18.11
C ASP A 128 -3.44 12.66 19.25
N ASP A 129 -4.63 12.23 19.67
CA ASP A 129 -4.79 11.25 20.75
C ASP A 129 -4.62 9.80 20.23
N ALA A 130 -3.56 9.57 19.43
CA ALA A 130 -3.24 8.27 18.85
C ALA A 130 -1.72 8.09 18.67
N TYR A 131 -1.27 6.84 18.65
CA TYR A 131 0.09 6.45 18.28
C TYR A 131 0.06 5.70 16.95
N ALA A 132 0.53 6.33 15.88
CA ALA A 132 0.54 5.77 14.54
C ALA A 132 1.95 5.54 14.02
N VAL A 133 2.20 4.38 13.40
CA VAL A 133 3.46 4.06 12.74
C VAL A 133 3.20 3.50 11.33
N PRO A 134 3.99 3.87 10.32
CA PRO A 134 3.91 3.25 9.00
C PRO A 134 4.71 1.95 9.00
N PHE A 135 4.21 0.95 8.29
CA PHE A 135 4.92 -0.28 7.97
C PHE A 135 4.80 -0.54 6.47
N THR A 136 5.89 -0.37 5.74
CA THR A 136 5.97 -0.65 4.31
C THR A 136 6.54 -2.05 4.12
N TRP A 137 5.72 -2.98 3.60
CA TRP A 137 6.06 -4.40 3.58
C TRP A 137 7.33 -4.73 2.79
N PHE A 138 7.55 -4.08 1.65
CA PHE A 138 8.71 -4.33 0.80
C PHE A 138 10.02 -3.75 1.36
N GLU A 139 9.98 -2.86 2.34
CA GLU A 139 11.16 -2.42 3.09
C GLU A 139 11.57 -3.44 4.16
N ALA A 140 10.68 -4.38 4.50
CA ALA A 140 10.91 -5.37 5.56
C ALA A 140 11.36 -6.75 5.04
N VAL A 141 11.53 -6.94 3.72
CA VAL A 141 11.89 -8.23 3.10
C VAL A 141 13.40 -8.45 2.97
N GLY A 142 14.22 -7.67 3.65
CA GLY A 142 15.68 -7.81 3.68
C GLY A 142 16.31 -7.60 2.30
N ASP A 143 17.19 -8.52 1.90
CA ASP A 143 17.94 -8.41 0.65
C ASP A 143 17.08 -8.43 -0.62
N HIS A 144 15.82 -8.90 -0.51
CA HIS A 144 14.88 -8.89 -1.62
C HIS A 144 14.23 -7.52 -1.90
N GLY A 145 14.44 -6.53 -1.03
CA GLY A 145 13.91 -5.17 -1.27
C GLY A 145 14.45 -4.51 -2.54
N SER A 146 15.63 -4.91 -3.02
CA SER A 146 16.19 -4.45 -4.29
C SER A 146 15.42 -4.95 -5.53
N ASP A 147 14.64 -6.02 -5.38
CA ASP A 147 13.87 -6.66 -6.46
C ASP A 147 12.44 -6.10 -6.55
N MET A 148 12.15 -5.05 -5.78
CA MET A 148 10.80 -4.46 -5.70
C MET A 148 10.35 -3.92 -7.06
N GLY A 149 11.04 -2.95 -7.61
CA GLY A 149 10.64 -2.30 -8.85
C GLY A 149 9.21 -1.73 -8.80
N HIS A 150 8.46 -1.91 -9.89
CA HIS A 150 7.03 -1.67 -9.98
C HIS A 150 6.39 -2.66 -10.97
N GLY A 151 5.38 -3.41 -10.54
CA GLY A 151 4.92 -4.58 -11.29
C GLY A 151 6.04 -5.63 -11.47
N GLY A 152 7.05 -5.57 -10.63
CA GLY A 152 8.27 -6.37 -10.72
C GLY A 152 8.15 -7.76 -10.10
N PRO A 153 9.29 -8.50 -10.05
CA PRO A 153 9.29 -9.89 -9.57
C PRO A 153 8.79 -10.06 -8.14
N LEU A 154 9.11 -9.14 -7.24
CA LEU A 154 8.72 -9.24 -5.82
C LEU A 154 7.20 -9.10 -5.64
N GLU A 155 6.60 -8.10 -6.26
CA GLU A 155 5.14 -7.89 -6.23
C GLU A 155 4.41 -9.03 -6.89
N THR A 156 4.88 -9.46 -8.07
CA THR A 156 4.32 -10.59 -8.79
C THR A 156 4.40 -11.89 -7.97
N ALA A 157 5.51 -12.12 -7.25
CA ALA A 157 5.68 -13.30 -6.40
C ALA A 157 4.70 -13.31 -5.23
N LEU A 158 4.49 -12.17 -4.55
CA LEU A 158 3.50 -12.08 -3.47
C LEU A 158 2.08 -12.26 -4.00
N LEU A 159 1.76 -11.67 -5.16
CA LEU A 159 0.46 -11.86 -5.79
C LEU A 159 0.21 -13.32 -6.18
N ARG A 160 1.21 -14.01 -6.77
CA ARG A 160 1.12 -15.45 -7.06
C ARG A 160 0.89 -16.30 -5.82
N ALA A 161 1.49 -15.94 -4.70
CA ALA A 161 1.34 -16.66 -3.45
C ALA A 161 -0.04 -16.47 -2.80
N THR A 162 -0.70 -15.33 -3.03
CA THR A 162 -1.90 -14.92 -2.29
C THR A 162 -3.16 -14.87 -3.16
N ARG A 163 -3.03 -14.49 -4.43
CA ARG A 163 -4.13 -14.33 -5.41
C ARG A 163 -3.69 -14.79 -6.81
N PRO A 164 -3.26 -16.06 -6.99
CA PRO A 164 -2.70 -16.55 -8.26
C PRO A 164 -3.65 -16.41 -9.44
N GLU A 165 -4.96 -16.46 -9.20
CA GLU A 165 -6.00 -16.32 -10.23
C GLU A 165 -6.05 -14.92 -10.86
N LEU A 166 -5.44 -13.91 -10.24
CA LEU A 166 -5.39 -12.55 -10.75
C LEU A 166 -4.16 -12.28 -11.62
N VAL A 167 -3.14 -13.15 -11.57
CA VAL A 167 -1.94 -13.00 -12.40
C VAL A 167 -2.20 -13.51 -13.81
N ARG A 168 -1.91 -12.69 -14.80
CA ARG A 168 -1.95 -13.08 -16.22
C ARG A 168 -0.63 -13.69 -16.62
N GLU A 169 -0.45 -14.98 -16.32
CA GLU A 169 0.80 -15.71 -16.59
C GLU A 169 1.16 -15.72 -18.09
N ASP A 170 0.17 -15.69 -18.96
CA ASP A 170 0.33 -15.59 -20.41
C ASP A 170 0.87 -14.24 -20.90
N ARG A 171 0.94 -13.22 -20.00
CA ARG A 171 1.44 -11.87 -20.32
C ARG A 171 2.74 -11.50 -19.59
N ILE A 172 3.38 -12.44 -18.92
CA ILE A 172 4.64 -12.20 -18.21
C ILE A 172 5.76 -11.80 -19.17
N ASP A 173 5.86 -12.45 -20.33
CA ASP A 173 6.87 -12.09 -21.32
C ASP A 173 6.66 -10.66 -21.87
N GLU A 174 5.41 -10.24 -22.11
CA GLU A 174 5.06 -8.87 -22.48
C GLU A 174 5.45 -7.87 -21.39
N ALA A 175 5.21 -8.22 -20.12
CA ALA A 175 5.58 -7.39 -18.98
C ALA A 175 7.10 -7.16 -18.92
N ARG A 176 7.88 -8.24 -19.04
CA ARG A 176 9.35 -8.18 -19.03
C ARG A 176 9.91 -7.39 -20.23
N ASP A 177 9.41 -7.65 -21.43
CA ASP A 177 9.97 -7.08 -22.66
C ASP A 177 9.74 -5.56 -22.78
N GLY A 178 8.67 -5.03 -22.16
CA GLY A 178 8.37 -3.60 -22.11
C GLY A 178 8.82 -2.88 -20.83
N ALA A 179 9.46 -3.60 -19.90
CA ALA A 179 9.90 -3.04 -18.63
C ALA A 179 11.05 -2.03 -18.78
N SER A 180 11.05 -1.00 -17.95
CA SER A 180 12.20 -0.11 -17.75
C SER A 180 13.13 -0.65 -16.65
N LYS A 181 14.46 -0.42 -16.82
CA LYS A 181 15.43 -0.76 -15.79
C LYS A 181 15.48 0.21 -14.62
N GLY A 182 14.80 1.34 -14.70
CA GLY A 182 14.83 2.36 -13.66
C GLY A 182 13.71 3.38 -13.78
N TRP A 183 13.57 4.18 -12.74
CA TRP A 183 12.51 5.16 -12.53
C TRP A 183 12.83 6.52 -13.15
N GLY A 184 12.95 6.63 -14.45
CA GLY A 184 13.23 7.92 -15.11
C GLY A 184 14.50 8.61 -14.58
N ASP A 185 14.55 9.94 -14.67
CA ASP A 185 15.70 10.74 -14.26
C ASP A 185 15.58 11.27 -12.83
N TRP A 186 16.62 11.09 -12.02
CA TRP A 186 16.70 11.58 -10.66
C TRP A 186 17.86 12.54 -10.46
N VAL A 187 17.63 13.63 -9.72
CA VAL A 187 18.67 14.53 -9.21
C VAL A 187 18.66 14.47 -7.69
N SER A 188 19.70 13.87 -7.10
CA SER A 188 19.74 13.52 -5.70
C SER A 188 18.58 12.57 -5.32
N SER A 189 17.69 12.99 -4.43
CA SER A 189 16.48 12.27 -4.03
C SER A 189 15.21 12.80 -4.72
N THR A 190 15.35 13.64 -5.74
CA THR A 190 14.22 14.27 -6.41
C THR A 190 14.04 13.66 -7.80
N ASN A 191 12.90 13.02 -8.02
CA ASN A 191 12.45 12.66 -9.36
C ASN A 191 12.14 13.95 -10.13
N LEU A 192 12.52 14.01 -11.40
CA LEU A 192 12.26 15.17 -12.26
C LEU A 192 10.80 15.21 -12.78
N ALA A 193 9.89 14.60 -12.03
CA ALA A 193 8.45 14.58 -12.27
C ALA A 193 8.06 13.91 -13.60
N HIS A 194 8.78 12.85 -13.97
CA HIS A 194 8.41 12.04 -15.12
C HIS A 194 7.17 11.21 -14.83
N ASP A 195 6.26 11.18 -15.78
CA ASP A 195 5.19 10.19 -15.81
C ASP A 195 5.76 8.84 -16.27
N SER A 196 5.23 7.75 -15.75
CA SER A 196 5.77 6.40 -15.99
C SER A 196 5.83 6.04 -17.48
N ALA A 197 4.85 6.48 -18.27
CA ALA A 197 4.84 6.26 -19.74
C ALA A 197 5.97 6.99 -20.50
N GLU A 198 6.74 7.87 -19.84
CA GLU A 198 7.89 8.54 -20.49
C GLU A 198 9.14 7.67 -20.49
N PHE A 199 9.22 6.65 -19.63
CA PHE A 199 10.42 5.79 -19.50
C PHE A 199 10.13 4.29 -19.52
N THR A 200 8.87 3.85 -19.46
CA THR A 200 8.48 2.44 -19.61
C THR A 200 7.37 2.31 -20.64
N GLU A 201 7.40 1.24 -21.44
CA GLU A 201 6.40 1.01 -22.50
C GLU A 201 5.08 0.46 -21.93
N ASN A 202 5.15 -0.30 -20.85
CA ASN A 202 4.01 -1.04 -20.28
C ASN A 202 3.77 -0.79 -18.79
N GLY A 203 4.50 0.17 -18.21
CA GLY A 203 4.37 0.55 -16.80
C GLY A 203 5.27 -0.22 -15.85
N VAL A 204 5.87 -1.33 -16.24
CA VAL A 204 6.74 -2.15 -15.38
C VAL A 204 8.12 -1.49 -15.22
N VAL A 205 8.65 -1.54 -13.99
CA VAL A 205 10.01 -1.10 -13.65
C VAL A 205 10.72 -2.21 -12.87
N GLY A 206 11.88 -2.63 -13.35
CA GLY A 206 12.67 -3.73 -12.80
C GLY A 206 12.86 -4.86 -13.82
N ASP A 207 13.77 -5.81 -13.53
CA ASP A 207 14.08 -6.96 -14.40
C ASP A 207 13.25 -8.19 -14.08
#